data_b0fc30d472962125aa59ec667a94b109
#
_entry.id   b0fc30d472962125aa59ec667a94b109
#
_cell.length_a   1.000
_cell.length_b   1.000
_cell.length_c   1.000
_cell.angle_alpha   90.00
_cell.angle_beta   90.00
_cell.angle_gamma   90.00
#
_symmetry.space_group_name_H-M   'P 1'
#
loop_
_entity.id
_entity.type
_entity.pdbx_description
1 polymer ?
#
loop_
_entity_poly.entity_id
_entity_poly.type
_entity_poly.pdbx_seq_one_letter_code
_entity_poly.pdbx_strand_id
1 'polypeptide(L)'
;EIISVRAQEFSSQKKTYFLTIRGRTEADKIVMLKPKTTSTIIETINKGSFVKKDEVICKLDDENRTAALNEAEASKNKAQLQYDAIKTLADEGYRSENAVATADAALKASIARVEMAMNELDNILIRAPFDGFIEDVYLEIGDLITPASPCAKIMRLNPMVITGEVTEKNVDQIKLGQKVD
;
A
#
# COMPACT_ATOMS: atom_id res chain seq x y z
N GLU A 1 -75.29 -22.35 -39.82
CA GLU A 1 -74.62 -22.94 -38.63
C GLU A 1 -73.75 -21.89 -37.98
N ILE A 2 -74.10 -21.46 -36.73
CA ILE A 2 -73.35 -20.45 -36.00
C ILE A 2 -72.31 -21.17 -35.21
N ILE A 3 -71.03 -20.93 -35.57
CA ILE A 3 -69.89 -21.50 -34.85
C ILE A 3 -69.69 -20.70 -33.58
N SER A 4 -69.89 -21.28 -32.41
CA SER A 4 -69.58 -20.65 -31.12
C SER A 4 -68.14 -20.90 -30.76
N VAL A 5 -67.38 -19.83 -30.52
CA VAL A 5 -66.01 -19.90 -30.04
C VAL A 5 -65.91 -19.45 -28.58
N ARG A 6 -65.10 -20.13 -27.79
CA ARG A 6 -64.88 -19.77 -26.41
C ARG A 6 -63.58 -18.91 -26.36
N ALA A 7 -63.73 -17.63 -26.06
CA ALA A 7 -62.63 -16.73 -25.92
C ALA A 7 -62.38 -16.44 -24.41
N GLN A 8 -61.12 -16.40 -24.03
CA GLN A 8 -60.70 -16.03 -22.67
C GLN A 8 -59.71 -14.89 -22.80
N GLU A 9 -59.96 -13.78 -22.09
CA GLU A 9 -59.03 -12.66 -22.00
C GLU A 9 -57.94 -12.96 -20.98
N PHE A 10 -56.68 -12.79 -21.36
CA PHE A 10 -55.55 -12.90 -20.49
C PHE A 10 -54.92 -11.53 -20.34
N SER A 11 -54.82 -11.01 -19.11
CA SER A 11 -54.05 -9.82 -18.79
C SER A 11 -52.62 -10.18 -18.44
N SER A 12 -51.67 -9.36 -18.94
CA SER A 12 -50.27 -9.48 -18.57
C SER A 12 -50.08 -9.05 -17.11
N GLN A 13 -49.55 -9.93 -16.29
CA GLN A 13 -49.19 -9.63 -14.89
C GLN A 13 -47.66 -9.64 -14.72
N LYS A 14 -47.16 -8.59 -14.07
CA LYS A 14 -45.74 -8.49 -13.69
C LYS A 14 -45.48 -9.50 -12.57
N LYS A 15 -44.70 -10.53 -12.82
CA LYS A 15 -44.32 -11.52 -11.81
C LYS A 15 -42.84 -11.35 -11.47
N THR A 16 -42.54 -11.15 -10.21
CA THR A 16 -41.17 -11.11 -9.70
C THR A 16 -40.67 -12.53 -9.50
N TYR A 17 -39.52 -12.83 -10.08
CA TYR A 17 -38.81 -14.10 -9.87
C TYR A 17 -37.59 -13.82 -9.01
N PHE A 18 -37.36 -14.70 -8.05
CA PHE A 18 -36.16 -14.70 -7.24
C PHE A 18 -35.24 -15.82 -7.74
N LEU A 19 -34.01 -15.46 -8.06
CA LEU A 19 -32.96 -16.40 -8.37
C LEU A 19 -32.11 -16.59 -7.12
N THR A 20 -32.17 -17.77 -6.50
CA THR A 20 -31.33 -18.09 -5.36
C THR A 20 -29.95 -18.53 -5.83
N ILE A 21 -28.93 -17.80 -5.43
CA ILE A 21 -27.53 -18.07 -5.75
C ILE A 21 -26.80 -18.42 -4.46
N ARG A 22 -26.00 -19.49 -4.50
CA ARG A 22 -25.07 -19.79 -3.40
C ARG A 22 -23.80 -19.00 -3.61
N GLY A 23 -23.38 -18.26 -2.60
CA GLY A 23 -22.20 -17.45 -2.64
C GLY A 23 -21.38 -17.55 -1.35
N ARG A 24 -20.20 -16.98 -1.38
CA ARG A 24 -19.34 -16.80 -0.22
C ARG A 24 -18.94 -15.34 -0.09
N THR A 25 -18.70 -14.92 1.13
CA THR A 25 -18.14 -13.61 1.41
C THR A 25 -16.62 -13.66 1.26
N GLU A 26 -16.06 -12.64 0.62
CA GLU A 26 -14.62 -12.49 0.44
C GLU A 26 -14.19 -11.08 0.88
N ALA A 27 -12.93 -10.98 1.29
CA ALA A 27 -12.34 -9.67 1.56
C ALA A 27 -12.20 -8.86 0.26
N ASP A 28 -12.52 -7.56 0.29
CA ASP A 28 -12.37 -6.67 -0.86
C ASP A 28 -10.89 -6.60 -1.34
N LYS A 29 -9.96 -6.57 -0.39
CA LYS A 29 -8.51 -6.55 -0.68
C LYS A 29 -7.75 -7.42 0.29
N ILE A 30 -6.77 -8.14 -0.24
CA ILE A 30 -5.80 -8.93 0.52
C ILE A 30 -4.42 -8.58 0.02
N VAL A 31 -3.51 -8.22 0.94
CA VAL A 31 -2.12 -7.88 0.61
C VAL A 31 -1.17 -8.59 1.55
N MET A 32 -0.15 -9.22 0.99
CA MET A 32 0.99 -9.74 1.73
C MET A 32 2.03 -8.62 1.90
N LEU A 33 2.31 -8.27 3.13
CA LEU A 33 3.27 -7.22 3.48
C LEU A 33 4.67 -7.81 3.52
N LYS A 34 5.55 -7.26 2.71
CA LYS A 34 6.94 -7.69 2.60
C LYS A 34 7.87 -6.51 2.91
N PRO A 35 9.02 -6.76 3.55
CA PRO A 35 10.03 -5.73 3.73
C PRO A 35 10.68 -5.38 2.39
N LYS A 36 11.25 -4.19 2.33
CA LYS A 36 12.08 -3.74 1.19
C LYS A 36 13.57 -4.01 1.42
N THR A 37 13.94 -4.29 2.67
CA THR A 37 15.32 -4.53 3.11
C THR A 37 15.41 -5.79 3.96
N THR A 38 16.61 -6.32 4.12
CA THR A 38 16.88 -7.48 4.99
C THR A 38 17.31 -6.96 6.35
N SER A 39 16.69 -7.45 7.42
CA SER A 39 17.07 -7.19 8.81
C SER A 39 16.32 -8.13 9.76
N THR A 40 16.55 -8.03 11.07
CA THR A 40 15.89 -8.81 12.12
C THR A 40 14.60 -8.10 12.58
N ILE A 41 13.55 -8.86 12.86
CA ILE A 41 12.30 -8.33 13.40
C ILE A 41 12.47 -8.03 14.89
N ILE A 42 12.16 -6.79 15.30
CA ILE A 42 12.18 -6.37 16.71
C ILE A 42 10.79 -6.13 17.30
N GLU A 43 9.78 -5.90 16.43
CA GLU A 43 8.40 -5.67 16.85
C GLU A 43 7.44 -6.18 15.78
N THR A 44 6.34 -6.80 16.20
CA THR A 44 5.28 -7.27 15.31
C THR A 44 3.93 -7.12 15.99
N ILE A 45 2.86 -7.00 15.20
CA ILE A 45 1.48 -6.90 15.69
C ILE A 45 0.86 -8.30 15.78
N ASN A 46 -0.16 -8.43 16.64
CA ASN A 46 -0.85 -9.72 16.81
C ASN A 46 -1.82 -10.00 15.65
N LYS A 47 -1.95 -11.28 15.31
CA LYS A 47 -2.98 -11.80 14.42
C LYS A 47 -4.37 -11.41 14.92
N GLY A 48 -5.28 -11.03 14.01
CA GLY A 48 -6.64 -10.61 14.30
C GLY A 48 -6.79 -9.13 14.70
N SER A 49 -5.69 -8.39 14.89
CA SER A 49 -5.73 -6.97 15.21
C SER A 49 -6.27 -6.14 14.05
N PHE A 50 -7.07 -5.11 14.39
CA PHE A 50 -7.44 -4.07 13.44
C PHE A 50 -6.34 -3.02 13.40
N VAL A 51 -5.94 -2.60 12.20
CA VAL A 51 -4.91 -1.59 11.96
C VAL A 51 -5.43 -0.51 11.03
N LYS A 52 -4.97 0.71 11.23
CA LYS A 52 -5.24 1.84 10.35
C LYS A 52 -4.17 1.94 9.26
N LYS A 53 -4.52 2.62 8.18
CA LYS A 53 -3.56 2.98 7.15
C LYS A 53 -2.34 3.69 7.77
N ASP A 54 -1.15 3.36 7.25
CA ASP A 54 0.17 3.86 7.67
C ASP A 54 0.62 3.43 9.09
N GLU A 55 -0.20 2.65 9.83
CA GLU A 55 0.19 2.05 11.09
C GLU A 55 1.30 1.00 10.88
N VAL A 56 2.29 0.97 11.79
CA VAL A 56 3.41 0.04 11.71
C VAL A 56 2.96 -1.35 12.15
N ILE A 57 3.13 -2.32 11.26
CA ILE A 57 2.77 -3.73 11.48
C ILE A 57 3.97 -4.54 11.92
N CYS A 58 5.11 -4.36 11.25
CA CYS A 58 6.37 -4.97 11.62
C CYS A 58 7.45 -3.90 11.62
N LYS A 59 8.28 -3.92 12.65
CA LYS A 59 9.47 -3.07 12.75
C LYS A 59 10.72 -3.95 12.75
N LEU A 60 11.65 -3.57 11.91
CA LEU A 60 12.95 -4.24 11.79
C LEU A 60 14.00 -3.52 12.60
N ASP A 61 15.09 -4.22 12.91
CA ASP A 61 16.25 -3.66 13.56
C ASP A 61 16.89 -2.57 12.68
N ASP A 62 17.21 -1.45 13.30
CA ASP A 62 17.87 -0.33 12.65
C ASP A 62 19.31 -0.65 12.21
N GLU A 63 19.99 -1.56 12.92
CA GLU A 63 21.40 -1.86 12.75
C GLU A 63 22.25 -0.56 12.81
N ASN A 64 22.69 -0.05 11.65
CA ASN A 64 23.49 1.16 11.54
C ASN A 64 22.85 2.28 10.70
N ARG A 65 21.55 2.14 10.36
CA ARG A 65 20.86 3.08 9.45
C ARG A 65 20.71 4.48 10.02
N THR A 66 20.44 4.60 11.33
CA THR A 66 20.44 5.89 12.04
C THR A 66 21.82 6.53 12.01
N ALA A 67 22.89 5.75 12.20
CA ALA A 67 24.24 6.29 12.12
C ALA A 67 24.59 6.78 10.70
N ALA A 68 24.17 6.03 9.67
CA ALA A 68 24.35 6.41 8.26
C ALA A 68 23.58 7.70 7.92
N LEU A 69 22.36 7.88 8.45
CA LEU A 69 21.60 9.12 8.29
C LEU A 69 22.34 10.30 8.93
N ASN A 70 22.81 10.16 10.17
CA ASN A 70 23.56 11.20 10.87
C ASN A 70 24.85 11.60 10.13
N GLU A 71 25.56 10.64 9.54
CA GLU A 71 26.75 10.89 8.71
C GLU A 71 26.38 11.67 7.44
N ALA A 72 25.29 11.27 6.75
CA ALA A 72 24.81 11.96 5.56
C ALA A 72 24.39 13.42 5.88
N GLU A 73 23.72 13.66 7.00
CA GLU A 73 23.33 14.99 7.47
C GLU A 73 24.55 15.87 7.81
N ALA A 74 25.55 15.31 8.47
CA ALA A 74 26.80 16.01 8.75
C ALA A 74 27.54 16.40 7.44
N SER A 75 27.56 15.49 6.46
CA SER A 75 28.13 15.75 5.13
C SER A 75 27.37 16.85 4.37
N LYS A 76 26.02 16.83 4.42
CA LYS A 76 25.17 17.90 3.86
C LYS A 76 25.47 19.24 4.51
N ASN A 77 25.55 19.31 5.84
CA ASN A 77 25.84 20.53 6.57
C ASN A 77 27.21 21.11 6.18
N LYS A 78 28.24 20.27 6.05
CA LYS A 78 29.55 20.67 5.55
C LYS A 78 29.47 21.23 4.12
N ALA A 79 28.77 20.55 3.21
CA ALA A 79 28.64 21.00 1.83
C ALA A 79 27.85 22.32 1.74
N GLN A 80 26.84 22.53 2.59
CA GLN A 80 26.09 23.76 2.67
C GLN A 80 26.98 24.92 3.07
N LEU A 81 27.78 24.78 4.15
CA LEU A 81 28.71 25.81 4.60
C LEU A 81 29.74 26.13 3.52
N GLN A 82 30.24 25.15 2.80
CA GLN A 82 31.17 25.36 1.70
C GLN A 82 30.54 26.11 0.52
N TYR A 83 29.30 25.76 0.16
CA TYR A 83 28.55 26.45 -0.89
C TYR A 83 28.33 27.94 -0.51
N ASP A 84 27.85 28.20 0.70
CA ASP A 84 27.56 29.55 1.18
C ASP A 84 28.82 30.41 1.20
N ALA A 85 29.97 29.89 1.70
CA ALA A 85 31.24 30.58 1.70
C ALA A 85 31.75 30.89 0.26
N ILE A 86 31.65 29.91 -0.64
CA ILE A 86 32.11 30.10 -2.04
C ILE A 86 31.21 31.10 -2.77
N LYS A 87 29.90 31.07 -2.52
CA LYS A 87 28.93 32.00 -3.08
C LYS A 87 29.20 33.44 -2.61
N THR A 88 29.38 33.64 -1.33
CA THR A 88 29.73 34.96 -0.79
C THR A 88 31.01 35.52 -1.42
N LEU A 89 32.09 34.72 -1.54
CA LEU A 89 33.32 35.11 -2.19
C LEU A 89 33.16 35.36 -3.70
N ALA A 90 32.24 34.70 -4.35
CA ALA A 90 31.95 34.95 -5.77
C ALA A 90 31.18 36.27 -5.97
N ASP A 91 30.21 36.56 -5.09
CA ASP A 91 29.46 37.80 -5.10
C ASP A 91 30.37 39.02 -4.87
N GLU A 92 31.48 38.83 -4.11
CA GLU A 92 32.57 39.84 -3.90
C GLU A 92 33.62 39.85 -5.03
N GLY A 93 33.50 39.01 -6.04
CA GLY A 93 34.41 38.92 -7.19
C GLY A 93 35.68 38.08 -6.97
N TYR A 94 35.83 37.40 -5.81
CA TYR A 94 37.01 36.60 -5.48
C TYR A 94 36.95 35.14 -5.93
N ARG A 95 35.83 34.70 -6.46
CA ARG A 95 35.64 33.32 -6.98
C ARG A 95 34.91 33.34 -8.32
N SER A 96 35.16 32.33 -9.13
CA SER A 96 34.48 32.14 -10.43
C SER A 96 33.10 31.51 -10.28
N GLU A 97 32.20 31.74 -11.22
CA GLU A 97 30.91 31.09 -11.33
C GLU A 97 31.03 29.53 -11.40
N ASN A 98 32.10 29.03 -12.03
CA ASN A 98 32.39 27.60 -12.04
C ASN A 98 32.63 27.00 -10.65
N ALA A 99 33.29 27.79 -9.76
CA ALA A 99 33.49 27.36 -8.37
C ALA A 99 32.16 27.26 -7.62
N VAL A 100 31.25 28.23 -7.83
CA VAL A 100 29.90 28.19 -7.27
C VAL A 100 29.12 26.99 -7.79
N ALA A 101 29.14 26.75 -9.11
CA ALA A 101 28.44 25.61 -9.73
C ALA A 101 28.97 24.27 -9.19
N THR A 102 30.29 24.16 -8.97
CA THR A 102 30.89 22.94 -8.38
C THR A 102 30.43 22.72 -6.94
N ALA A 103 30.39 23.79 -6.13
CA ALA A 103 29.92 23.69 -4.75
C ALA A 103 28.41 23.38 -4.68
N ASP A 104 27.61 23.95 -5.56
CA ASP A 104 26.18 23.65 -5.68
C ASP A 104 25.94 22.18 -6.05
N ALA A 105 26.71 21.65 -7.01
CA ALA A 105 26.63 20.24 -7.38
C ALA A 105 27.00 19.31 -6.21
N ALA A 106 28.03 19.68 -5.42
CA ALA A 106 28.43 18.92 -4.22
C ALA A 106 27.34 18.96 -3.13
N LEU A 107 26.70 20.10 -2.93
CA LEU A 107 25.58 20.26 -2.00
C LEU A 107 24.38 19.39 -2.45
N LYS A 108 23.98 19.46 -3.72
CA LYS A 108 22.90 18.63 -4.26
C LYS A 108 23.18 17.14 -4.12
N ALA A 109 24.41 16.72 -4.35
CA ALA A 109 24.82 15.33 -4.14
C ALA A 109 24.71 14.90 -2.66
N SER A 110 25.04 15.78 -1.73
CA SER A 110 24.91 15.49 -0.29
C SER A 110 23.44 15.46 0.17
N ILE A 111 22.58 16.31 -0.39
CA ILE A 111 21.12 16.25 -0.15
C ILE A 111 20.56 14.91 -0.60
N ALA A 112 20.91 14.46 -1.81
CA ALA A 112 20.46 13.15 -2.33
C ALA A 112 20.93 12.00 -1.43
N ARG A 113 22.10 12.06 -0.82
CA ARG A 113 22.57 11.05 0.15
C ARG A 113 21.73 11.03 1.43
N VAL A 114 21.33 12.19 1.94
CA VAL A 114 20.40 12.26 3.09
C VAL A 114 19.08 11.62 2.73
N GLU A 115 18.49 11.91 1.57
CA GLU A 115 17.24 11.31 1.13
C GLU A 115 17.35 9.78 0.99
N MET A 116 18.45 9.26 0.46
CA MET A 116 18.69 7.82 0.40
C MET A 116 18.75 7.19 1.79
N ALA A 117 19.51 7.81 2.74
CA ALA A 117 19.62 7.30 4.10
C ALA A 117 18.28 7.36 4.86
N MET A 118 17.47 8.40 4.66
CA MET A 118 16.11 8.49 5.21
C MET A 118 15.20 7.39 4.66
N ASN A 119 15.25 7.12 3.34
CA ASN A 119 14.47 6.05 2.73
C ASN A 119 14.87 4.66 3.27
N GLU A 120 16.17 4.41 3.46
CA GLU A 120 16.65 3.15 4.06
C GLU A 120 16.18 3.00 5.51
N LEU A 121 16.13 4.09 6.27
CA LEU A 121 15.58 4.10 7.63
C LEU A 121 14.05 3.89 7.62
N ASP A 122 13.31 4.46 6.66
CA ASP A 122 11.86 4.22 6.56
C ASP A 122 11.54 2.79 6.11
N ASN A 123 12.42 2.16 5.33
CA ASN A 123 12.24 0.80 4.84
C ASN A 123 12.24 -0.29 5.94
N ILE A 124 12.71 0.02 7.17
CA ILE A 124 12.60 -0.89 8.32
C ILE A 124 11.19 -0.90 8.93
N LEU A 125 10.32 0.03 8.56
CA LEU A 125 8.95 0.14 9.06
C LEU A 125 7.96 -0.40 8.03
N ILE A 126 7.47 -1.60 8.26
CA ILE A 126 6.46 -2.21 7.39
C ILE A 126 5.09 -1.71 7.84
N ARG A 127 4.44 -0.88 7.00
CA ARG A 127 3.19 -0.19 7.33
C ARG A 127 1.99 -0.78 6.59
N ALA A 128 0.80 -0.59 7.18
CA ALA A 128 -0.47 -0.95 6.57
C ALA A 128 -0.77 -0.04 5.35
N PRO A 129 -1.05 -0.60 4.16
CA PRO A 129 -1.40 0.20 2.98
C PRO A 129 -2.83 0.73 3.00
N PHE A 130 -3.68 0.19 3.88
CA PHE A 130 -5.08 0.57 4.09
C PHE A 130 -5.57 0.09 5.45
N ASP A 131 -6.73 0.59 5.89
CA ASP A 131 -7.38 0.13 7.11
C ASP A 131 -7.88 -1.31 6.94
N GLY A 132 -7.56 -2.19 7.88
CA GLY A 132 -7.93 -3.59 7.75
C GLY A 132 -7.58 -4.44 8.97
N PHE A 133 -7.76 -5.74 8.82
CA PHE A 133 -7.43 -6.73 9.85
C PHE A 133 -6.19 -7.53 9.44
N ILE A 134 -5.37 -7.86 10.41
CA ILE A 134 -4.25 -8.77 10.22
C ILE A 134 -4.78 -10.20 10.19
N GLU A 135 -4.72 -10.84 9.02
CA GLU A 135 -5.16 -12.22 8.83
C GLU A 135 -4.15 -13.21 9.40
N ASP A 136 -2.87 -13.02 9.07
CA ASP A 136 -1.78 -13.84 9.54
C ASP A 136 -0.49 -13.03 9.73
N VAL A 137 0.32 -13.48 10.68
CA VAL A 137 1.70 -13.04 10.91
C VAL A 137 2.59 -14.27 10.72
N TYR A 138 3.58 -14.17 9.84
CA TYR A 138 4.38 -15.33 9.40
C TYR A 138 5.70 -15.49 10.12
N LEU A 139 6.11 -14.48 10.88
CA LEU A 139 7.44 -14.39 11.48
C LEU A 139 7.33 -13.91 12.92
N GLU A 140 8.30 -14.31 13.74
CA GLU A 140 8.37 -13.94 15.13
C GLU A 140 9.48 -12.90 15.37
N ILE A 141 9.45 -12.28 16.57
CA ILE A 141 10.51 -11.37 17.01
C ILE A 141 11.82 -12.14 17.11
N GLY A 142 12.86 -11.63 16.48
CA GLY A 142 14.17 -12.29 16.38
C GLY A 142 14.43 -12.99 15.05
N ASP A 143 13.41 -13.18 14.22
CA ASP A 143 13.59 -13.78 12.89
C ASP A 143 14.27 -12.81 11.92
N LEU A 144 15.12 -13.36 11.06
CA LEU A 144 15.70 -12.62 9.94
C LEU A 144 14.71 -12.61 8.78
N ILE A 145 14.29 -11.42 8.38
CA ILE A 145 13.38 -11.24 7.24
C ILE A 145 14.11 -10.70 6.01
N THR A 146 13.68 -11.15 4.84
CA THR A 146 14.18 -10.71 3.54
C THR A 146 13.03 -10.23 2.65
N PRO A 147 13.29 -9.48 1.55
CA PRO A 147 12.25 -9.05 0.61
C PRO A 147 11.44 -10.19 -0.02
N ALA A 148 11.93 -11.42 0.03
CA ALA A 148 11.21 -12.60 -0.44
C ALA A 148 10.15 -13.09 0.56
N SER A 149 10.37 -12.89 1.86
CA SER A 149 9.54 -13.40 2.94
C SER A 149 8.46 -12.40 3.34
N PRO A 150 7.17 -12.78 3.43
CA PRO A 150 6.14 -11.89 3.95
C PRO A 150 6.27 -11.77 5.48
N CYS A 151 6.05 -10.57 6.03
CA CYS A 151 5.90 -10.34 7.45
C CYS A 151 4.50 -10.71 7.92
N ALA A 152 3.48 -10.13 7.28
CA ALA A 152 2.09 -10.31 7.65
C ALA A 152 1.18 -10.26 6.42
N LYS A 153 -0.05 -10.72 6.60
CA LYS A 153 -1.13 -10.64 5.62
C LYS A 153 -2.23 -9.76 6.16
N ILE A 154 -2.56 -8.69 5.43
CA ILE A 154 -3.65 -7.76 5.78
C ILE A 154 -4.83 -7.94 4.84
N MET A 155 -6.05 -7.86 5.38
CA MET A 155 -7.28 -7.91 4.61
C MET A 155 -8.22 -6.76 4.96
N ARG A 156 -8.94 -6.27 3.95
CA ARG A 156 -10.01 -5.30 4.11
C ARG A 156 -11.37 -5.99 4.01
N LEU A 157 -12.15 -5.90 5.10
CA LEU A 157 -13.47 -6.51 5.21
C LEU A 157 -14.62 -5.51 5.00
N ASN A 158 -14.32 -4.23 4.85
CA ASN A 158 -15.33 -3.20 4.60
C ASN A 158 -14.92 -2.36 3.36
N PRO A 159 -15.69 -2.46 2.25
CA PRO A 159 -16.83 -3.34 2.03
C PRO A 159 -16.44 -4.82 1.92
N MET A 160 -17.36 -5.71 2.22
CA MET A 160 -17.19 -7.15 1.97
C MET A 160 -17.75 -7.47 0.57
N VAL A 161 -17.05 -8.30 -0.18
CA VAL A 161 -17.48 -8.75 -1.50
C VAL A 161 -18.20 -10.09 -1.37
N ILE A 162 -19.31 -10.23 -2.07
CA ILE A 162 -20.02 -11.52 -2.18
C ILE A 162 -19.76 -12.07 -3.58
N THR A 163 -19.16 -13.24 -3.66
CA THR A 163 -18.97 -13.97 -4.91
C THR A 163 -19.95 -15.13 -4.98
N GLY A 164 -20.68 -15.24 -6.08
CA GLY A 164 -21.65 -16.32 -6.30
C GLY A 164 -21.48 -16.95 -7.68
N GLU A 165 -21.68 -18.26 -7.76
CA GLU A 165 -21.64 -19.00 -9.00
C GLU A 165 -23.05 -19.18 -9.55
N VAL A 166 -23.23 -18.84 -10.82
CA VAL A 166 -24.50 -18.98 -11.53
C VAL A 166 -24.35 -19.96 -12.66
N THR A 167 -25.34 -20.85 -12.82
CA THR A 167 -25.37 -21.77 -13.93
C THR A 167 -25.65 -21.05 -15.25
N GLU A 168 -25.12 -21.56 -16.34
CA GLU A 168 -25.28 -21.02 -17.70
C GLU A 168 -26.75 -20.74 -18.08
N LYS A 169 -27.67 -21.56 -17.62
CA LYS A 169 -29.13 -21.42 -17.86
C LYS A 169 -29.72 -20.15 -17.24
N ASN A 170 -29.09 -19.60 -16.19
CA ASN A 170 -29.63 -18.51 -15.41
C ASN A 170 -28.84 -17.20 -15.60
N VAL A 171 -27.72 -17.25 -16.34
CA VAL A 171 -26.85 -16.09 -16.51
C VAL A 171 -27.54 -14.90 -17.20
N ASP A 172 -28.43 -15.21 -18.18
CA ASP A 172 -29.19 -14.19 -18.92
C ASP A 172 -30.19 -13.43 -18.04
N GLN A 173 -30.52 -13.96 -16.87
CA GLN A 173 -31.47 -13.35 -15.92
C GLN A 173 -30.77 -12.33 -15.00
N ILE A 174 -29.44 -12.30 -14.98
CA ILE A 174 -28.65 -11.40 -14.14
C ILE A 174 -28.24 -10.18 -14.93
N LYS A 175 -28.52 -9.00 -14.38
CA LYS A 175 -28.14 -7.72 -14.97
C LYS A 175 -27.36 -6.88 -13.95
N LEU A 176 -26.41 -6.10 -14.46
CA LEU A 176 -25.67 -5.15 -13.62
C LEU A 176 -26.64 -4.18 -12.93
N GLY A 177 -26.43 -3.95 -11.66
CA GLY A 177 -27.24 -3.03 -10.85
C GLY A 177 -28.53 -3.62 -10.26
N GLN A 178 -28.78 -4.92 -10.42
CA GLN A 178 -29.88 -5.59 -9.71
C GLN A 178 -29.64 -5.58 -8.20
N LYS A 179 -30.72 -5.43 -7.42
CA LYS A 179 -30.66 -5.58 -5.96
C LYS A 179 -30.51 -7.06 -5.61
N VAL A 180 -29.69 -7.29 -4.62
CA VAL A 180 -29.48 -8.58 -3.97
C VAL A 180 -29.99 -8.43 -2.54
N ASP A 181 -30.87 -9.33 -2.10
CA ASP A 181 -31.41 -9.40 -0.74
C ASP A 181 -30.81 -10.60 0.01
#